data_3a969b478a3e7a9aac9dbe96cb6b78a5
#
_entry.id   3a969b478a3e7a9aac9dbe96cb6b78a5
#
_cell.length_a   1.000
_cell.length_b   1.000
_cell.length_c   1.000
_cell.angle_alpha   90.00
_cell.angle_beta   90.00
_cell.angle_gamma   90.00
#
_symmetry.space_group_name_H-M   'P 1'
#
loop_
_entity.id
_entity.type
_entity.pdbx_description
1 polymer ?
#
loop_
_entity_poly.entity_id
_entity_poly.type
_entity_poly.pdbx_seq_one_letter_code
_entity_poly.pdbx_strand_id
1 'polypeptide(L)'
;MAAALSLSSGVVAHIAQSDGPPNGPPNGPPGPPPEDNTGTQERLGDTSVLMDQVAIPEAVSSCGTESGYPRLLCLIELLKSSASEEILEYMQLDYSVEQGQNWSNLPAGAFPARPGVFLGELNLEQRGYVKAIMMEATSLTENDGYDELVQTLNADDYIGTISTDYKAGYSSYNTKFAFLGTPAATGTWQLYYGGHHLAFTNTYKDGVLVGATPSFRGIEPFPRFLMNGRENMPLMQEREAFAALLRSLSAEQQEAARLDGTYRDILAGPQADDAIPETKEGLSVAELSDEQQALLLAAVAHYVGDINDDAAAVYMKKYTAELPDTVLGFSGTTEVNTENDYVRIHGPSLWLEFSLQSNKSTGEVGNHPHSVWRDQTNDYGGNTK
;
A
#
# COMPACT_ATOMS: atom_id res chain seq x y z
N MET A 1 -6.31 80.86 15.73
CA MET A 1 -6.08 79.97 16.87
C MET A 1 -6.13 78.57 16.34
N ALA A 2 -5.13 77.82 16.57
CA ALA A 2 -4.63 76.68 15.82
C ALA A 2 -5.63 75.59 15.47
N ALA A 3 -5.68 75.22 14.17
CA ALA A 3 -6.31 74.03 13.66
C ALA A 3 -5.27 72.87 13.62
N ALA A 4 -5.59 71.76 14.23
CA ALA A 4 -4.76 70.56 14.13
C ALA A 4 -5.36 69.60 13.08
N LEU A 5 -4.61 69.29 12.03
CA LEU A 5 -4.89 68.26 11.06
C LEU A 5 -4.54 66.91 11.68
N SER A 6 -5.51 65.98 11.70
CA SER A 6 -5.24 64.57 11.96
C SER A 6 -5.15 63.78 10.65
N LEU A 7 -3.97 63.20 10.38
CA LEU A 7 -3.70 62.26 9.31
C LEU A 7 -4.20 60.87 9.74
N SER A 8 -5.16 60.32 9.00
CA SER A 8 -5.58 58.93 9.13
C SER A 8 -4.66 58.05 8.31
N SER A 9 -3.83 57.24 8.97
CA SER A 9 -3.05 56.18 8.36
C SER A 9 -3.92 54.96 8.07
N GLY A 10 -4.15 54.71 6.80
CA GLY A 10 -4.77 53.47 6.33
C GLY A 10 -3.87 52.28 6.60
N VAL A 11 -4.35 51.34 7.38
CA VAL A 11 -3.72 50.01 7.53
C VAL A 11 -4.13 49.18 6.34
N VAL A 12 -3.14 48.90 5.45
CA VAL A 12 -3.28 47.88 4.42
C VAL A 12 -3.09 46.51 5.08
N ALA A 13 -4.16 45.75 5.20
CA ALA A 13 -4.06 44.36 5.61
C ALA A 13 -3.34 43.58 4.53
N HIS A 14 -2.11 43.14 4.80
CA HIS A 14 -1.48 42.08 4.05
C HIS A 14 -2.18 40.77 4.38
N ILE A 15 -2.87 40.22 3.39
CA ILE A 15 -3.30 38.81 3.42
C ILE A 15 -2.01 38.01 3.31
N ALA A 16 -1.61 37.37 4.40
CA ALA A 16 -0.56 36.36 4.37
C ALA A 16 -1.06 35.22 3.48
N GLN A 17 -0.38 35.01 2.36
CA GLN A 17 -0.48 33.73 1.64
C GLN A 17 0.05 32.65 2.60
N SER A 18 -0.79 31.66 2.88
CA SER A 18 -0.36 30.46 3.55
C SER A 18 0.65 29.75 2.62
N ASP A 19 1.90 29.76 3.02
CA ASP A 19 2.91 28.90 2.42
C ASP A 19 2.40 27.47 2.57
N GLY A 20 2.37 26.74 1.45
CA GLY A 20 2.10 25.30 1.44
C GLY A 20 3.14 24.55 2.29
N PRO A 21 2.90 23.27 2.62
CA PRO A 21 3.82 22.50 3.44
C PRO A 21 5.24 22.59 2.89
N PRO A 22 6.27 22.62 3.75
CA PRO A 22 7.65 22.75 3.30
C PRO A 22 7.98 21.61 2.34
N ASN A 23 8.65 21.94 1.25
CA ASN A 23 9.22 20.96 0.32
C ASN A 23 9.92 19.86 1.10
N GLY A 24 9.75 18.59 0.66
CA GLY A 24 10.31 17.41 1.28
C GLY A 24 11.79 17.53 1.67
N PRO A 25 12.32 16.58 2.43
CA PRO A 25 13.63 16.69 3.07
C PRO A 25 14.71 17.09 2.06
N PRO A 26 15.65 17.97 2.44
CA PRO A 26 16.67 18.51 1.52
C PRO A 26 17.70 17.49 1.01
N ASN A 27 17.59 16.21 1.40
CA ASN A 27 18.49 15.11 1.04
C ASN A 27 17.75 13.86 0.56
N GLY A 28 16.59 14.00 -0.06
CA GLY A 28 16.00 12.87 -0.83
C GLY A 28 17.00 12.39 -1.89
N PRO A 29 16.98 11.10 -2.29
CA PRO A 29 17.81 10.62 -3.39
C PRO A 29 17.63 11.55 -4.60
N PRO A 30 18.69 11.83 -5.38
CA PRO A 30 18.57 12.65 -6.56
C PRO A 30 17.45 12.09 -7.42
N GLY A 31 16.49 12.93 -7.77
CA GLY A 31 15.43 12.53 -8.71
C GLY A 31 16.05 12.08 -10.03
N PRO A 32 15.34 11.31 -10.84
CA PRO A 32 15.84 10.92 -12.15
C PRO A 32 16.37 12.17 -12.87
N PRO A 33 17.47 12.06 -13.65
CA PRO A 33 18.05 13.19 -14.35
C PRO A 33 16.94 13.88 -15.17
N PRO A 34 16.95 15.24 -15.25
CA PRO A 34 15.95 15.95 -16.02
C PRO A 34 16.02 15.48 -17.47
N GLU A 35 14.96 14.84 -17.95
CA GLU A 35 14.86 14.41 -19.35
C GLU A 35 14.93 15.63 -20.26
N ASP A 36 15.76 15.50 -21.27
CA ASP A 36 15.98 16.51 -22.31
C ASP A 36 14.68 16.69 -23.11
N ASN A 37 13.99 17.79 -22.90
CA ASN A 37 12.63 18.08 -23.32
C ASN A 37 12.57 18.45 -24.82
N THR A 38 13.05 17.57 -25.70
CA THR A 38 12.97 17.73 -27.14
C THR A 38 11.87 16.86 -27.76
N GLY A 39 10.65 17.35 -27.70
CA GLY A 39 9.72 17.31 -28.84
C GLY A 39 8.85 16.11 -29.09
N THR A 40 8.84 15.04 -28.27
CA THR A 40 7.76 14.05 -28.20
C THR A 40 7.42 13.81 -26.75
N GLN A 41 6.18 14.08 -26.34
CA GLN A 41 5.71 13.71 -24.99
C GLN A 41 5.62 12.19 -24.93
N GLU A 42 6.74 11.54 -24.59
CA GLU A 42 6.72 10.13 -24.20
C GLU A 42 5.97 10.03 -22.89
N ARG A 43 5.08 9.03 -22.78
CA ARG A 43 4.37 8.71 -21.57
C ARG A 43 5.39 8.25 -20.53
N LEU A 44 5.30 8.75 -19.32
CA LEU A 44 6.11 8.25 -18.23
C LEU A 44 5.78 6.76 -18.02
N GLY A 45 6.77 5.86 -18.25
CA GLY A 45 6.61 4.42 -18.06
C GLY A 45 5.55 3.77 -18.96
N ASP A 46 5.63 3.96 -20.26
CA ASP A 46 4.61 3.48 -21.24
C ASP A 46 4.62 1.94 -21.45
N THR A 47 5.59 1.22 -20.88
CA THR A 47 5.78 -0.21 -21.14
C THR A 47 5.44 -1.04 -19.92
N SER A 48 4.47 -1.97 -20.06
CA SER A 48 4.19 -2.99 -19.06
C SER A 48 5.42 -3.85 -18.75
N VAL A 49 5.70 -4.10 -17.48
CA VAL A 49 6.83 -4.96 -17.06
C VAL A 49 6.44 -6.43 -16.99
N LEU A 50 5.16 -6.77 -17.13
CA LEU A 50 4.62 -8.14 -17.22
C LEU A 50 5.18 -9.08 -16.14
N MET A 51 5.17 -8.67 -14.88
CA MET A 51 5.86 -9.37 -13.79
C MET A 51 5.45 -10.84 -13.61
N ASP A 52 4.21 -11.20 -13.94
CA ASP A 52 3.75 -12.60 -13.96
C ASP A 52 4.41 -13.44 -15.05
N GLN A 53 4.78 -12.84 -16.19
CA GLN A 53 5.34 -13.50 -17.36
C GLN A 53 6.89 -13.50 -17.36
N VAL A 54 7.53 -12.71 -16.50
CA VAL A 54 9.00 -12.68 -16.38
C VAL A 54 9.50 -14.04 -15.92
N ALA A 55 10.49 -14.60 -16.62
CA ALA A 55 11.10 -15.85 -16.24
C ALA A 55 11.99 -15.68 -15.00
N ILE A 56 11.93 -16.66 -14.09
CA ILE A 56 12.86 -16.73 -12.96
C ILE A 56 14.21 -17.20 -13.49
N PRO A 57 15.34 -16.49 -13.22
CA PRO A 57 16.65 -16.86 -13.70
C PRO A 57 17.12 -18.22 -13.16
N GLU A 58 17.85 -18.99 -13.97
CA GLU A 58 18.37 -20.32 -13.60
C GLU A 58 19.25 -20.25 -12.33
N ALA A 59 19.98 -19.15 -12.14
CA ALA A 59 20.84 -18.94 -10.98
C ALA A 59 20.08 -19.00 -9.64
N VAL A 60 18.77 -18.76 -9.61
CA VAL A 60 17.91 -18.89 -8.42
C VAL A 60 17.97 -20.30 -7.83
N SER A 61 18.23 -21.34 -8.65
CA SER A 61 18.38 -22.71 -8.18
C SER A 61 19.54 -22.88 -7.19
N SER A 62 20.55 -22.02 -7.23
CA SER A 62 21.68 -22.03 -6.28
C SER A 62 21.29 -21.66 -4.84
N CYS A 63 20.14 -21.00 -4.65
CA CYS A 63 19.62 -20.64 -3.33
C CYS A 63 18.85 -21.77 -2.63
N GLY A 64 18.80 -22.96 -3.24
CA GLY A 64 18.03 -24.10 -2.72
C GLY A 64 16.52 -23.95 -2.96
N THR A 65 15.76 -24.90 -2.44
CA THR A 65 14.29 -24.99 -2.60
C THR A 65 13.53 -24.77 -1.30
N GLU A 66 14.19 -24.82 -0.16
CA GLU A 66 13.60 -24.60 1.17
C GLU A 66 13.29 -23.11 1.34
N SER A 67 12.03 -22.77 1.48
CA SER A 67 11.59 -21.39 1.75
C SER A 67 12.09 -20.89 3.11
N GLY A 68 12.29 -19.59 3.22
CA GLY A 68 12.66 -18.92 4.46
C GLY A 68 13.73 -17.85 4.30
N TYR A 69 14.06 -17.23 5.43
CA TYR A 69 14.95 -16.07 5.45
C TYR A 69 16.33 -16.27 4.81
N PRO A 70 17.02 -17.45 4.99
CA PRO A 70 18.29 -17.67 4.31
C PRO A 70 18.17 -17.68 2.77
N ARG A 71 17.06 -18.23 2.24
CA ARG A 71 16.78 -18.22 0.81
C ARG A 71 16.49 -16.81 0.31
N LEU A 72 15.71 -16.03 1.07
CA LEU A 72 15.44 -14.63 0.76
C LEU A 72 16.74 -13.83 0.63
N LEU A 73 17.69 -13.96 1.57
CA LEU A 73 18.98 -13.28 1.50
C LEU A 73 19.81 -13.74 0.28
N CYS A 74 19.81 -15.02 -0.04
CA CYS A 74 20.50 -15.53 -1.24
C CYS A 74 19.94 -14.90 -2.53
N LEU A 75 18.62 -14.82 -2.68
CA LEU A 75 17.95 -14.20 -3.83
C LEU A 75 18.30 -12.71 -3.94
N ILE A 76 18.35 -12.01 -2.82
CA ILE A 76 18.75 -10.60 -2.75
C ILE A 76 20.20 -10.43 -3.23
N GLU A 77 21.12 -11.27 -2.80
CA GLU A 77 22.53 -11.20 -3.24
C GLU A 77 22.69 -11.49 -4.74
N LEU A 78 21.87 -12.39 -5.32
CA LEU A 78 21.84 -12.59 -6.77
C LEU A 78 21.40 -11.33 -7.51
N LEU A 79 20.33 -10.67 -7.04
CA LEU A 79 19.87 -9.42 -7.62
C LEU A 79 20.95 -8.34 -7.53
N LYS A 80 21.51 -8.11 -6.34
CA LYS A 80 22.55 -7.09 -6.11
C LYS A 80 23.79 -7.34 -6.97
N SER A 81 24.21 -8.60 -7.12
CA SER A 81 25.36 -8.97 -7.93
C SER A 81 25.16 -8.77 -9.44
N SER A 82 23.89 -8.72 -9.89
CA SER A 82 23.52 -8.46 -11.29
C SER A 82 23.32 -6.96 -11.60
N ALA A 83 23.26 -6.12 -10.58
CA ALA A 83 22.97 -4.69 -10.71
C ALA A 83 24.25 -3.87 -10.90
N SER A 84 24.16 -2.79 -11.68
CA SER A 84 25.19 -1.77 -11.74
C SER A 84 25.26 -0.94 -10.45
N GLU A 85 26.37 -0.23 -10.24
CA GLU A 85 26.51 0.70 -9.11
C GLU A 85 25.37 1.74 -9.10
N GLU A 86 25.00 2.27 -10.25
CA GLU A 86 23.89 3.23 -10.40
C GLU A 86 22.55 2.64 -9.94
N ILE A 87 22.20 1.41 -10.35
CA ILE A 87 20.98 0.73 -9.90
C ILE A 87 21.02 0.46 -8.40
N LEU A 88 22.19 0.09 -7.85
CA LEU A 88 22.35 -0.16 -6.42
C LEU A 88 22.16 1.12 -5.58
N GLU A 89 22.61 2.28 -6.05
CA GLU A 89 22.41 3.58 -5.37
C GLU A 89 20.93 3.91 -5.16
N TYR A 90 20.05 3.53 -6.11
CA TYR A 90 18.60 3.71 -5.98
C TYR A 90 17.93 2.56 -5.24
N MET A 91 18.42 1.34 -5.38
CA MET A 91 17.77 0.14 -4.86
C MET A 91 18.08 -0.12 -3.38
N GLN A 92 19.28 0.23 -2.89
CA GLN A 92 19.67 0.04 -1.50
C GLN A 92 19.95 1.39 -0.84
N LEU A 93 19.01 1.82 0.00
CA LEU A 93 19.04 3.12 0.69
C LEU A 93 19.27 2.92 2.19
N ASP A 94 19.60 3.98 2.91
CA ASP A 94 19.69 3.93 4.37
C ASP A 94 18.35 3.59 5.00
N TYR A 95 18.36 2.77 6.07
CA TYR A 95 17.16 2.45 6.82
C TYR A 95 16.74 3.65 7.69
N SER A 96 15.54 4.14 7.45
CA SER A 96 14.89 5.10 8.33
C SER A 96 13.37 4.96 8.25
N VAL A 97 12.67 5.32 9.33
CA VAL A 97 11.20 5.37 9.34
C VAL A 97 10.68 6.34 8.31
N GLU A 98 11.33 7.51 8.17
CA GLU A 98 10.99 8.55 7.18
C GLU A 98 11.02 7.98 5.75
N GLN A 99 12.02 7.17 5.40
CA GLN A 99 12.06 6.48 4.11
C GLN A 99 10.90 5.48 3.97
N GLY A 100 10.61 4.71 5.00
CA GLY A 100 9.49 3.75 5.02
C GLY A 100 8.13 4.44 4.89
N GLN A 101 7.97 5.65 5.42
CA GLN A 101 6.75 6.46 5.33
C GLN A 101 6.52 7.09 3.96
N ASN A 102 7.53 7.10 3.07
CA ASN A 102 7.41 7.65 1.72
C ASN A 102 6.68 6.68 0.77
N TRP A 103 5.46 6.32 1.11
CA TRP A 103 4.52 5.60 0.25
C TRP A 103 3.28 6.45 -0.03
N SER A 104 2.56 6.14 -1.09
CA SER A 104 1.38 6.92 -1.50
C SER A 104 0.47 6.07 -2.38
N ASN A 105 -0.82 6.40 -2.39
CA ASN A 105 -1.82 5.90 -3.33
C ASN A 105 -1.81 6.62 -4.69
N LEU A 106 -1.03 7.69 -4.83
CA LEU A 106 -1.00 8.51 -6.06
C LEU A 106 -0.09 7.90 -7.13
N PRO A 107 -0.34 8.17 -8.43
CA PRO A 107 0.54 7.72 -9.50
C PRO A 107 1.93 8.38 -9.44
N ALA A 108 2.91 7.81 -10.13
CA ALA A 108 4.31 8.22 -10.06
C ALA A 108 4.54 9.69 -10.38
N GLY A 109 3.82 10.25 -11.35
CA GLY A 109 3.93 11.66 -11.72
C GLY A 109 3.41 12.63 -10.65
N ALA A 110 2.50 12.18 -9.78
CA ALA A 110 1.97 12.98 -8.68
C ALA A 110 2.74 12.78 -7.36
N PHE A 111 3.42 11.65 -7.18
CA PHE A 111 4.22 11.36 -6.00
C PHE A 111 5.56 10.71 -6.37
N PRO A 112 6.57 11.50 -6.77
CA PRO A 112 7.89 11.00 -7.18
C PRO A 112 8.79 10.56 -6.00
N ALA A 113 8.43 10.88 -4.75
CA ALA A 113 9.29 10.70 -3.56
C ALA A 113 9.44 9.26 -3.08
N ARG A 114 8.76 8.27 -3.69
CA ARG A 114 8.90 6.87 -3.29
C ARG A 114 10.34 6.39 -3.38
N PRO A 115 10.86 5.67 -2.36
CA PRO A 115 12.20 5.11 -2.42
C PRO A 115 12.31 3.98 -3.46
N GLY A 116 13.48 3.82 -4.04
CA GLY A 116 13.81 2.68 -4.86
C GLY A 116 13.99 2.94 -6.34
N VAL A 117 14.36 1.89 -7.06
CA VAL A 117 14.49 1.81 -8.51
C VAL A 117 13.13 1.48 -9.13
N PHE A 118 12.82 2.03 -10.30
CA PHE A 118 11.64 1.60 -11.05
C PHE A 118 11.81 0.18 -11.60
N LEU A 119 10.78 -0.64 -11.55
CA LEU A 119 10.81 -1.98 -12.16
C LEU A 119 11.15 -1.91 -13.65
N GLY A 120 10.70 -0.86 -14.32
CA GLY A 120 10.97 -0.65 -15.74
C GLY A 120 12.45 -0.36 -16.06
N GLU A 121 13.23 0.15 -15.12
CA GLU A 121 14.68 0.39 -15.26
C GLU A 121 15.50 -0.89 -15.11
N LEU A 122 14.93 -1.93 -14.50
CA LEU A 122 15.57 -3.22 -14.36
C LEU A 122 15.48 -4.04 -15.66
N ASN A 123 16.55 -4.74 -16.02
CA ASN A 123 16.52 -5.67 -17.13
C ASN A 123 15.70 -6.95 -16.79
N LEU A 124 15.46 -7.82 -17.77
CA LEU A 124 14.61 -9.00 -17.60
C LEU A 124 15.13 -9.96 -16.53
N GLU A 125 16.45 -10.13 -16.44
CA GLU A 125 17.07 -11.00 -15.42
C GLU A 125 16.85 -10.42 -14.02
N GLN A 126 17.09 -9.12 -13.84
CA GLN A 126 16.88 -8.42 -12.57
C GLN A 126 15.42 -8.44 -12.14
N ARG A 127 14.45 -8.23 -13.07
CA ARG A 127 13.02 -8.41 -12.80
C ARG A 127 12.71 -9.86 -12.38
N GLY A 128 13.37 -10.83 -12.95
CA GLY A 128 13.24 -12.23 -12.56
C GLY A 128 13.72 -12.50 -11.13
N TYR A 129 14.79 -11.84 -10.67
CA TYR A 129 15.22 -11.89 -9.28
C TYR A 129 14.24 -11.15 -8.36
N VAL A 130 13.75 -9.98 -8.75
CA VAL A 130 12.69 -9.28 -7.98
C VAL A 130 11.46 -10.16 -7.84
N LYS A 131 11.03 -10.82 -8.92
CA LYS A 131 9.93 -11.81 -8.88
C LYS A 131 10.20 -12.89 -7.84
N ALA A 132 11.38 -13.51 -7.86
CA ALA A 132 11.72 -14.57 -6.92
C ALA A 132 11.77 -14.08 -5.47
N ILE A 133 12.28 -12.86 -5.23
CA ILE A 133 12.29 -12.21 -3.92
C ILE A 133 10.87 -11.95 -3.41
N MET A 134 10.00 -11.40 -4.25
CA MET A 134 8.62 -11.12 -3.87
C MET A 134 7.83 -12.40 -3.62
N MET A 135 8.02 -13.44 -4.43
CA MET A 135 7.43 -14.77 -4.20
C MET A 135 7.89 -15.43 -2.90
N GLU A 136 9.11 -15.13 -2.43
CA GLU A 136 9.62 -15.62 -1.14
C GLU A 136 9.08 -14.82 0.04
N ALA A 137 8.82 -13.52 -0.16
CA ALA A 137 8.38 -12.61 0.88
C ALA A 137 6.85 -12.59 1.08
N THR A 138 6.09 -13.19 0.16
CA THR A 138 4.62 -13.16 0.12
C THR A 138 4.03 -14.57 0.03
N SER A 139 2.71 -14.67 0.18
CA SER A 139 1.96 -15.88 -0.18
C SER A 139 1.97 -16.11 -1.70
N LEU A 140 1.80 -17.38 -2.09
CA LEU A 140 1.61 -17.80 -3.49
C LEU A 140 0.19 -18.30 -3.75
N THR A 141 -0.73 -18.05 -2.84
CA THR A 141 -2.16 -18.35 -3.01
C THR A 141 -2.76 -17.46 -4.09
N GLU A 142 -3.69 -17.99 -4.87
CA GLU A 142 -4.40 -17.23 -5.89
C GLU A 142 -5.20 -16.08 -5.24
N ASN A 143 -5.09 -14.89 -5.80
CA ASN A 143 -5.63 -13.61 -5.32
C ASN A 143 -5.11 -13.14 -3.95
N ASP A 144 -4.05 -13.74 -3.42
CA ASP A 144 -3.32 -13.23 -2.24
C ASP A 144 -1.85 -12.98 -2.62
N GLY A 145 -1.15 -12.23 -1.81
CA GLY A 145 0.29 -12.06 -1.86
C GLY A 145 0.85 -11.68 -3.23
N TYR A 146 1.74 -12.51 -3.79
CA TYR A 146 2.39 -12.20 -5.06
C TYR A 146 1.38 -12.06 -6.21
N ASP A 147 0.34 -12.89 -6.25
CA ASP A 147 -0.65 -12.84 -7.32
C ASP A 147 -1.45 -11.53 -7.27
N GLU A 148 -1.88 -11.07 -6.08
CA GLU A 148 -2.59 -9.80 -5.95
C GLU A 148 -1.68 -8.59 -6.26
N LEU A 149 -0.40 -8.64 -5.86
CA LEU A 149 0.57 -7.61 -6.24
C LEU A 149 0.65 -7.46 -7.77
N VAL A 150 0.76 -8.57 -8.50
CA VAL A 150 0.79 -8.56 -9.96
C VAL A 150 -0.50 -8.02 -10.55
N GLN A 151 -1.65 -8.40 -10.01
CA GLN A 151 -2.96 -7.89 -10.45
C GLN A 151 -3.08 -6.38 -10.25
N THR A 152 -2.52 -5.85 -9.15
CA THR A 152 -2.46 -4.40 -8.89
C THR A 152 -1.59 -3.67 -9.92
N LEU A 153 -0.45 -4.25 -10.30
CA LEU A 153 0.39 -3.71 -11.37
C LEU A 153 -0.36 -3.72 -12.73
N ASN A 154 -1.10 -4.80 -13.00
CA ASN A 154 -1.91 -4.91 -14.21
C ASN A 154 -3.03 -3.86 -14.26
N ALA A 155 -3.58 -3.43 -13.11
CA ALA A 155 -4.55 -2.34 -13.05
C ALA A 155 -3.94 -1.01 -13.52
N ASP A 156 -2.71 -0.72 -13.11
CA ASP A 156 -1.98 0.46 -13.59
C ASP A 156 -1.72 0.41 -15.10
N ASP A 157 -1.33 -0.74 -15.64
CA ASP A 157 -1.18 -0.92 -17.08
C ASP A 157 -2.52 -0.69 -17.82
N TYR A 158 -3.63 -1.18 -17.23
CA TYR A 158 -4.96 -0.95 -17.81
C TYR A 158 -5.31 0.53 -17.84
N ILE A 159 -5.15 1.26 -16.73
CA ILE A 159 -5.42 2.72 -16.70
C ILE A 159 -4.53 3.44 -17.71
N GLY A 160 -3.26 3.05 -17.82
CA GLY A 160 -2.32 3.60 -18.80
C GLY A 160 -2.83 3.51 -20.24
N THR A 161 -3.63 2.49 -20.59
CA THR A 161 -4.20 2.34 -21.94
C THR A 161 -5.37 3.29 -22.23
N ILE A 162 -6.09 3.74 -21.19
CA ILE A 162 -7.33 4.55 -21.34
C ILE A 162 -7.18 5.99 -20.85
N SER A 163 -6.20 6.26 -19.97
CA SER A 163 -5.96 7.60 -19.44
C SER A 163 -5.43 8.56 -20.51
N THR A 164 -5.93 9.80 -20.47
CA THR A 164 -5.41 10.93 -21.26
C THR A 164 -4.39 11.77 -20.50
N ASP A 165 -4.21 11.50 -19.21
CA ASP A 165 -3.17 12.14 -18.39
C ASP A 165 -1.85 11.37 -18.48
N TYR A 166 -1.08 11.68 -19.49
CA TYR A 166 0.23 11.04 -19.75
C TYR A 166 1.28 11.38 -18.69
N LYS A 167 1.08 12.46 -17.91
CA LYS A 167 2.01 12.86 -16.84
C LYS A 167 1.76 12.10 -15.54
N ALA A 168 0.61 11.47 -15.39
CA ALA A 168 0.32 10.67 -14.21
C ALA A 168 1.25 9.46 -14.11
N GLY A 169 1.65 8.86 -15.26
CA GLY A 169 2.56 7.73 -15.28
C GLY A 169 1.91 6.44 -14.80
N TYR A 170 0.69 6.18 -15.25
CA TYR A 170 0.01 4.90 -14.99
C TYR A 170 0.69 3.78 -15.76
N SER A 171 1.47 2.97 -15.09
CA SER A 171 2.14 1.79 -15.65
C SER A 171 2.80 0.99 -14.55
N SER A 172 2.81 -0.33 -14.67
CA SER A 172 3.61 -1.24 -13.85
C SER A 172 5.12 -0.93 -13.91
N TYR A 173 5.59 -0.31 -14.99
CA TYR A 173 6.96 0.22 -15.11
C TYR A 173 7.33 1.12 -13.93
N ASN A 174 6.38 1.95 -13.46
CA ASN A 174 6.60 2.98 -12.44
C ASN A 174 6.45 2.47 -11.00
N THR A 175 6.37 1.16 -10.78
CA THR A 175 6.45 0.56 -9.45
C THR A 175 7.89 0.58 -8.97
N LYS A 176 8.10 0.98 -7.71
CA LYS A 176 9.42 1.08 -7.07
C LYS A 176 9.73 -0.17 -6.26
N PHE A 177 11.01 -0.57 -6.26
CA PHE A 177 11.56 -1.65 -5.46
C PHE A 177 12.82 -1.16 -4.73
N ALA A 178 12.90 -1.43 -3.42
CA ALA A 178 14.05 -1.02 -2.61
C ALA A 178 14.33 -1.95 -1.43
N PHE A 179 15.57 -1.90 -0.97
CA PHE A 179 16.00 -2.31 0.36
C PHE A 179 16.32 -1.05 1.16
N LEU A 180 15.61 -0.81 2.25
CA LEU A 180 15.94 0.23 3.20
C LEU A 180 16.80 -0.40 4.29
N GLY A 181 18.06 -0.02 4.36
CA GLY A 181 19.09 -0.69 5.14
C GLY A 181 19.80 -1.79 4.35
N THR A 182 20.63 -2.56 5.05
CA THR A 182 21.41 -3.64 4.44
C THR A 182 20.79 -4.99 4.76
N PRO A 183 20.21 -5.71 3.77
CA PRO A 183 19.78 -7.08 3.96
C PRO A 183 20.93 -7.96 4.46
N ALA A 184 20.77 -8.54 5.66
CA ALA A 184 21.79 -9.37 6.29
C ALA A 184 21.19 -10.32 7.35
N ALA A 185 21.96 -11.30 7.80
CA ALA A 185 21.53 -12.24 8.85
C ALA A 185 21.26 -11.56 10.20
N THR A 186 21.84 -10.39 10.44
CA THR A 186 21.68 -9.59 11.68
C THR A 186 21.44 -8.13 11.30
N GLY A 187 20.85 -7.36 12.25
CA GLY A 187 20.49 -5.97 12.02
C GLY A 187 19.06 -5.82 11.52
N THR A 188 18.68 -4.57 11.24
CA THR A 188 17.31 -4.22 10.78
C THR A 188 17.38 -3.66 9.37
N TRP A 189 16.49 -4.13 8.52
CA TRP A 189 16.28 -3.62 7.16
C TRP A 189 14.84 -3.85 6.72
N GLN A 190 14.39 -3.15 5.69
CA GLN A 190 13.03 -3.26 5.17
C GLN A 190 13.06 -3.55 3.67
N LEU A 191 12.25 -4.52 3.25
CA LEU A 191 11.87 -4.72 1.86
C LEU A 191 10.73 -3.75 1.54
N TYR A 192 10.90 -2.93 0.52
CA TYR A 192 9.91 -1.97 0.05
C TYR A 192 9.50 -2.30 -1.39
N TYR A 193 8.20 -2.36 -1.63
CA TYR A 193 7.60 -2.53 -2.95
C TYR A 193 6.37 -1.64 -3.05
N GLY A 194 6.42 -0.59 -3.88
CA GLY A 194 5.37 0.41 -3.87
C GLY A 194 5.21 1.17 -5.18
N GLY A 195 3.97 1.55 -5.48
CA GLY A 195 3.58 2.24 -6.69
C GLY A 195 2.28 3.00 -6.53
N HIS A 196 1.64 3.32 -7.62
CA HIS A 196 0.25 3.73 -7.62
C HIS A 196 -0.59 2.60 -7.03
N HIS A 197 -1.46 2.93 -6.09
CA HIS A 197 -2.33 1.97 -5.42
C HIS A 197 -1.66 0.78 -4.72
N LEU A 198 -0.36 0.89 -4.44
CA LEU A 198 0.41 -0.20 -3.85
C LEU A 198 1.41 0.32 -2.83
N ALA A 199 1.36 -0.22 -1.61
CA ALA A 199 2.47 -0.19 -0.65
C ALA A 199 2.55 -1.55 0.04
N PHE A 200 3.71 -2.18 -0.08
CA PHE A 200 4.06 -3.42 0.59
C PHE A 200 5.41 -3.23 1.27
N THR A 201 5.45 -3.47 2.57
CA THR A 201 6.67 -3.27 3.37
C THR A 201 6.85 -4.41 4.35
N ASN A 202 7.98 -5.11 4.25
CA ASN A 202 8.37 -6.13 5.21
C ASN A 202 9.64 -5.70 5.93
N THR A 203 9.56 -5.47 7.24
CA THR A 203 10.72 -5.13 8.09
C THR A 203 11.26 -6.37 8.76
N TYR A 204 12.51 -6.68 8.50
CA TYR A 204 13.24 -7.81 9.08
C TYR A 204 14.23 -7.31 10.14
N LYS A 205 14.34 -8.04 11.24
CA LYS A 205 15.35 -7.81 12.28
C LYS A 205 15.92 -9.15 12.73
N ASP A 206 17.23 -9.29 12.61
CA ASP A 206 17.97 -10.50 13.02
C ASP A 206 17.37 -11.80 12.44
N GLY A 207 16.94 -11.74 11.18
CA GLY A 207 16.37 -12.87 10.44
C GLY A 207 14.88 -13.12 10.67
N VAL A 208 14.19 -12.29 11.44
CA VAL A 208 12.76 -12.43 11.73
C VAL A 208 11.98 -11.27 11.10
N LEU A 209 10.83 -11.55 10.48
CA LEU A 209 9.87 -10.53 10.08
C LEU A 209 9.23 -9.92 11.33
N VAL A 210 9.57 -8.66 11.62
CA VAL A 210 9.09 -7.94 12.81
C VAL A 210 7.98 -6.94 12.50
N GLY A 211 7.75 -6.61 11.24
CA GLY A 211 6.66 -5.75 10.80
C GLY A 211 6.36 -5.97 9.32
N ALA A 212 5.08 -6.12 8.99
CA ALA A 212 4.57 -6.30 7.62
C ALA A 212 3.63 -5.17 7.19
N THR A 213 3.62 -4.09 7.95
CA THR A 213 2.69 -2.98 7.77
C THR A 213 3.41 -1.61 7.85
N PRO A 214 2.82 -0.56 7.24
CA PRO A 214 1.56 -0.52 6.51
C PRO A 214 1.58 -1.38 5.25
N SER A 215 0.45 -2.08 4.98
CA SER A 215 0.18 -2.74 3.71
C SER A 215 -1.06 -2.10 3.09
N PHE A 216 -0.89 -1.45 1.93
CA PHE A 216 -1.96 -0.70 1.25
C PHE A 216 -2.19 -1.27 -0.14
N ARG A 217 -3.45 -1.37 -0.50
CA ARG A 217 -3.94 -1.68 -1.84
C ARG A 217 -5.02 -0.68 -2.24
N GLY A 218 -4.96 -0.23 -3.47
CA GLY A 218 -6.06 0.45 -4.15
C GLY A 218 -6.21 -0.14 -5.54
N ILE A 219 -7.40 -0.10 -6.10
CA ILE A 219 -7.67 -0.68 -7.42
C ILE A 219 -8.54 0.22 -8.25
N GLU A 220 -8.14 0.39 -9.48
CA GLU A 220 -8.89 1.03 -10.55
C GLU A 220 -8.46 0.38 -11.88
N PRO A 221 -9.37 -0.25 -12.66
CA PRO A 221 -10.81 -0.39 -12.41
C PRO A 221 -11.14 -1.57 -11.47
N PHE A 222 -12.32 -1.53 -10.88
CA PHE A 222 -12.86 -2.54 -10.01
C PHE A 222 -14.29 -2.91 -10.46
N PRO A 223 -14.87 -4.13 -10.29
CA PRO A 223 -14.29 -5.26 -9.53
C PRO A 223 -13.39 -6.19 -10.38
N ARG A 224 -13.44 -6.11 -11.69
CA ARG A 224 -12.64 -6.97 -12.58
C ARG A 224 -12.31 -6.32 -13.91
N PHE A 225 -11.19 -6.70 -14.50
CA PHE A 225 -10.75 -6.21 -15.80
C PHE A 225 -9.85 -7.25 -16.50
N LEU A 226 -9.75 -7.13 -17.83
CA LEU A 226 -8.83 -7.94 -18.64
C LEU A 226 -7.59 -7.12 -18.98
N MET A 227 -6.42 -7.57 -18.55
CA MET A 227 -5.14 -6.95 -18.87
C MET A 227 -4.01 -7.97 -18.79
N ASN A 228 -2.99 -7.77 -19.63
CA ASN A 228 -1.79 -8.61 -19.67
C ASN A 228 -2.08 -10.12 -19.84
N GLY A 229 -3.16 -10.45 -20.58
CA GLY A 229 -3.53 -11.82 -20.94
C GLY A 229 -4.32 -12.59 -19.89
N ARG A 230 -4.74 -11.93 -18.80
CA ARG A 230 -5.55 -12.56 -17.74
C ARG A 230 -6.73 -11.70 -17.28
N GLU A 231 -7.72 -12.33 -16.65
CA GLU A 231 -8.70 -11.63 -15.81
C GLU A 231 -8.03 -11.31 -14.47
N ASN A 232 -8.23 -10.08 -14.00
CA ASN A 232 -7.69 -9.56 -12.74
C ASN A 232 -8.86 -9.14 -11.86
N MET A 233 -8.81 -9.49 -10.57
CA MET A 233 -9.88 -9.23 -9.58
C MET A 233 -9.30 -8.88 -8.20
N PRO A 234 -8.26 -8.06 -8.09
CA PRO A 234 -7.65 -7.76 -6.80
C PRO A 234 -8.66 -7.04 -5.90
N LEU A 235 -8.57 -7.23 -4.59
CA LEU A 235 -9.49 -6.73 -3.54
C LEU A 235 -10.95 -7.21 -3.67
N MET A 236 -11.24 -8.17 -4.56
CA MET A 236 -12.60 -8.67 -4.72
C MET A 236 -13.00 -9.59 -3.57
N GLN A 237 -12.09 -10.43 -3.11
CA GLN A 237 -12.31 -11.35 -2.00
C GLN A 237 -12.44 -10.61 -0.67
N GLU A 238 -11.66 -9.53 -0.44
CA GLU A 238 -11.75 -8.66 0.73
C GLU A 238 -13.12 -8.00 0.81
N ARG A 239 -13.57 -7.42 -0.31
CA ARG A 239 -14.90 -6.83 -0.39
C ARG A 239 -15.99 -7.84 -0.09
N GLU A 240 -15.93 -9.03 -0.69
CA GLU A 240 -16.93 -10.08 -0.46
C GLU A 240 -16.92 -10.59 0.99
N ALA A 241 -15.73 -10.71 1.61
CA ALA A 241 -15.61 -11.10 3.00
C ALA A 241 -16.24 -10.06 3.94
N PHE A 242 -15.99 -8.76 3.73
CA PHE A 242 -16.66 -7.70 4.47
C PHE A 242 -18.17 -7.69 4.26
N ALA A 243 -18.63 -7.83 3.01
CA ALA A 243 -20.06 -7.89 2.72
C ALA A 243 -20.72 -9.11 3.39
N ALA A 244 -20.07 -10.28 3.36
CA ALA A 244 -20.58 -11.49 4.04
C ALA A 244 -20.67 -11.28 5.55
N LEU A 245 -19.65 -10.70 6.17
CA LEU A 245 -19.65 -10.34 7.60
C LEU A 245 -20.82 -9.40 7.93
N LEU A 246 -20.95 -8.27 7.22
CA LEU A 246 -21.98 -7.26 7.51
C LEU A 246 -23.40 -7.79 7.28
N ARG A 247 -23.61 -8.63 6.27
CA ARG A 247 -24.90 -9.29 6.03
C ARG A 247 -25.27 -10.32 7.10
N SER A 248 -24.29 -10.90 7.79
CA SER A 248 -24.52 -11.85 8.87
C SER A 248 -25.02 -11.20 10.17
N LEU A 249 -24.86 -9.89 10.30
CA LEU A 249 -25.27 -9.13 11.49
C LEU A 249 -26.79 -9.01 11.57
N SER A 250 -27.36 -9.11 12.80
CA SER A 250 -28.74 -8.74 13.05
C SER A 250 -28.96 -7.23 12.83
N ALA A 251 -30.21 -6.79 12.75
CA ALA A 251 -30.52 -5.37 12.59
C ALA A 251 -29.97 -4.53 13.75
N GLU A 252 -30.03 -5.05 14.98
CA GLU A 252 -29.49 -4.40 16.18
C GLU A 252 -27.96 -4.34 16.14
N GLN A 253 -27.31 -5.40 15.68
CA GLN A 253 -25.87 -5.44 15.51
C GLN A 253 -25.41 -4.49 14.40
N GLN A 254 -26.14 -4.41 13.27
CA GLN A 254 -25.84 -3.45 12.20
C GLN A 254 -25.97 -2.00 12.69
N GLU A 255 -26.98 -1.69 13.50
CA GLU A 255 -27.13 -0.35 14.08
C GLU A 255 -26.00 -0.01 15.06
N ALA A 256 -25.58 -0.98 15.90
CA ALA A 256 -24.45 -0.80 16.82
C ALA A 256 -23.08 -0.67 16.10
N ALA A 257 -22.94 -1.34 14.95
CA ALA A 257 -21.72 -1.24 14.14
C ALA A 257 -21.67 0.01 13.25
N ARG A 258 -22.79 0.73 13.11
CA ARG A 258 -22.89 1.90 12.23
C ARG A 258 -22.11 3.08 12.79
N LEU A 259 -21.21 3.58 11.96
CA LEU A 259 -20.41 4.76 12.26
C LEU A 259 -21.15 6.03 11.84
N ASP A 260 -20.98 7.08 12.61
CA ASP A 260 -21.48 8.41 12.25
C ASP A 260 -20.68 9.01 11.10
N GLY A 261 -21.40 9.60 10.15
CA GLY A 261 -20.79 10.33 9.03
C GLY A 261 -20.59 9.52 7.76
N THR A 262 -19.88 10.13 6.82
CA THR A 262 -19.56 9.56 5.50
C THR A 262 -18.05 9.52 5.34
N TYR A 263 -17.51 8.35 5.08
CA TYR A 263 -16.10 8.12 4.85
C TYR A 263 -15.86 8.05 3.34
N ARG A 264 -15.11 9.02 2.82
CA ARG A 264 -14.82 9.11 1.37
C ARG A 264 -13.54 8.38 0.98
N ASP A 265 -12.72 8.05 1.97
CA ASP A 265 -11.45 7.33 1.84
C ASP A 265 -11.12 6.67 3.18
N ILE A 266 -10.07 5.83 3.19
CA ILE A 266 -9.46 5.33 4.42
C ILE A 266 -8.89 6.48 5.25
N LEU A 267 -8.86 6.32 6.57
CA LEU A 267 -8.32 7.32 7.50
C LEU A 267 -6.80 7.21 7.60
N ALA A 268 -6.29 6.00 7.89
CA ALA A 268 -4.86 5.76 8.13
C ALA A 268 -4.10 5.46 6.81
N GLY A 269 -4.36 6.28 5.80
CA GLY A 269 -3.74 6.22 4.48
C GLY A 269 -2.32 6.81 4.44
N PRO A 270 -1.83 7.17 3.23
CA PRO A 270 -0.50 7.75 3.05
C PRO A 270 -0.32 9.04 3.86
N GLN A 271 0.83 9.16 4.55
CA GLN A 271 1.19 10.31 5.39
C GLN A 271 0.16 10.64 6.50
N ALA A 272 -0.64 9.64 6.90
CA ALA A 272 -1.68 9.77 7.92
C ALA A 272 -1.51 8.71 9.03
N ASP A 273 -0.28 8.50 9.48
CA ASP A 273 0.06 7.49 10.49
C ASP A 273 -0.63 7.74 11.84
N ASP A 274 -0.89 9.01 12.17
CA ASP A 274 -1.55 9.43 13.41
C ASP A 274 -3.08 9.53 13.29
N ALA A 275 -3.67 9.11 12.17
CA ALA A 275 -5.10 9.27 11.91
C ALA A 275 -5.97 8.14 12.49
N ILE A 276 -5.37 7.11 13.08
CA ILE A 276 -6.12 6.05 13.77
C ILE A 276 -6.75 6.66 15.03
N PRO A 277 -8.10 6.61 15.18
CA PRO A 277 -8.76 7.19 16.35
C PRO A 277 -8.32 6.48 17.65
N GLU A 278 -8.09 7.24 18.72
CA GLU A 278 -7.80 6.69 20.05
C GLU A 278 -9.01 5.93 20.63
N THR A 279 -10.23 6.41 20.34
CA THR A 279 -11.47 5.78 20.79
C THR A 279 -11.96 4.79 19.74
N LYS A 280 -12.20 3.56 20.17
CA LYS A 280 -12.81 2.52 19.33
C LYS A 280 -14.32 2.76 19.25
N GLU A 281 -14.84 2.90 18.02
CA GLU A 281 -16.26 3.11 17.74
C GLU A 281 -16.78 1.97 16.87
N GLY A 282 -17.98 1.48 17.19
CA GLY A 282 -18.65 0.39 16.48
C GLY A 282 -19.14 -0.70 17.44
N LEU A 283 -19.47 -1.86 16.87
CA LEU A 283 -19.94 -3.05 17.59
C LEU A 283 -18.74 -3.80 18.17
N SER A 284 -18.82 -4.14 19.47
CA SER A 284 -17.84 -5.03 20.11
C SER A 284 -17.87 -6.42 19.46
N VAL A 285 -16.70 -6.93 19.06
CA VAL A 285 -16.59 -8.27 18.49
C VAL A 285 -16.92 -9.35 19.51
N ALA A 286 -16.82 -9.06 20.83
CA ALA A 286 -17.29 -9.96 21.88
C ALA A 286 -18.82 -10.19 21.88
N GLU A 287 -19.59 -9.33 21.20
CA GLU A 287 -21.05 -9.47 21.04
C GLU A 287 -21.45 -10.27 19.78
N LEU A 288 -20.47 -10.66 18.96
CA LEU A 288 -20.67 -11.49 17.77
C LEU A 288 -20.77 -12.98 18.15
N SER A 289 -21.58 -13.75 17.38
CA SER A 289 -21.55 -15.22 17.48
C SER A 289 -20.21 -15.79 16.98
N ASP A 290 -19.94 -17.04 17.33
CA ASP A 290 -18.71 -17.73 16.87
C ASP A 290 -18.61 -17.74 15.33
N GLU A 291 -19.75 -17.89 14.63
CA GLU A 291 -19.80 -17.86 13.16
C GLU A 291 -19.51 -16.46 12.60
N GLN A 292 -19.99 -15.42 13.26
CA GLN A 292 -19.71 -14.02 12.87
C GLN A 292 -18.25 -13.64 13.14
N GLN A 293 -17.69 -14.08 14.26
CA GLN A 293 -16.26 -13.91 14.57
C GLN A 293 -15.39 -14.65 13.54
N ALA A 294 -15.81 -15.85 13.10
CA ALA A 294 -15.12 -16.57 12.03
C ALA A 294 -15.14 -15.80 10.70
N LEU A 295 -16.27 -15.15 10.33
CA LEU A 295 -16.34 -14.29 9.14
C LEU A 295 -15.44 -13.06 9.26
N LEU A 296 -15.36 -12.46 10.44
CA LEU A 296 -14.43 -11.33 10.69
C LEU A 296 -12.98 -11.78 10.53
N LEU A 297 -12.60 -12.92 11.12
CA LEU A 297 -11.26 -13.46 10.97
C LEU A 297 -10.95 -13.87 9.53
N ALA A 298 -11.93 -14.34 8.76
CA ALA A 298 -11.77 -14.62 7.34
C ALA A 298 -11.48 -13.33 6.55
N ALA A 299 -12.18 -12.23 6.85
CA ALA A 299 -11.87 -10.93 6.23
C ALA A 299 -10.45 -10.43 6.59
N VAL A 300 -10.03 -10.59 7.84
CA VAL A 300 -8.65 -10.24 8.26
C VAL A 300 -7.62 -11.14 7.56
N ALA A 301 -7.94 -12.42 7.35
CA ALA A 301 -7.02 -13.39 6.77
C ALA A 301 -6.63 -13.04 5.33
N HIS A 302 -7.48 -12.39 4.53
CA HIS A 302 -7.14 -11.96 3.18
C HIS A 302 -6.01 -10.91 3.16
N TYR A 303 -5.91 -10.05 4.17
CA TYR A 303 -4.83 -9.07 4.30
C TYR A 303 -3.56 -9.67 4.89
N VAL A 304 -3.73 -10.45 5.96
CA VAL A 304 -2.60 -11.10 6.63
C VAL A 304 -2.02 -12.21 5.73
N GLY A 305 -2.85 -12.83 4.92
CA GLY A 305 -2.48 -13.86 3.94
C GLY A 305 -1.60 -13.36 2.80
N ASP A 306 -1.47 -12.06 2.61
CA ASP A 306 -0.54 -11.49 1.61
C ASP A 306 0.92 -11.75 1.90
N ILE A 307 1.30 -11.88 3.17
CA ILE A 307 2.68 -12.16 3.56
C ILE A 307 2.97 -13.66 3.58
N ASN A 308 4.23 -14.03 3.82
CA ASN A 308 4.63 -15.43 3.97
C ASN A 308 3.79 -16.16 5.03
N ASP A 309 3.37 -17.40 4.75
CA ASP A 309 2.41 -18.19 5.53
C ASP A 309 2.81 -18.35 7.01
N ASP A 310 4.11 -18.55 7.31
CA ASP A 310 4.59 -18.69 8.69
C ASP A 310 4.39 -17.39 9.48
N ALA A 311 4.67 -16.25 8.88
CA ALA A 311 4.45 -14.94 9.46
C ALA A 311 2.95 -14.63 9.58
N ALA A 312 2.16 -14.95 8.55
CA ALA A 312 0.71 -14.81 8.57
C ALA A 312 0.07 -15.54 9.76
N ALA A 313 0.52 -16.76 10.03
CA ALA A 313 0.04 -17.55 11.18
C ALA A 313 0.30 -16.85 12.53
N VAL A 314 1.43 -16.14 12.66
CA VAL A 314 1.77 -15.37 13.89
C VAL A 314 0.81 -14.19 14.08
N TYR A 315 0.56 -13.41 13.01
CA TYR A 315 -0.37 -12.28 13.05
C TYR A 315 -1.81 -12.76 13.30
N MET A 316 -2.27 -13.80 12.60
CA MET A 316 -3.62 -14.35 12.81
C MET A 316 -3.82 -14.85 14.25
N LYS A 317 -2.83 -15.51 14.83
CA LYS A 317 -2.88 -15.92 16.24
C LYS A 317 -2.99 -14.71 17.19
N LYS A 318 -2.24 -13.64 16.93
CA LYS A 318 -2.28 -12.39 17.70
C LYS A 318 -3.68 -11.77 17.62
N TYR A 319 -4.19 -11.54 16.42
CA TYR A 319 -5.49 -10.89 16.23
C TYR A 319 -6.66 -11.74 16.74
N THR A 320 -6.57 -13.07 16.64
CA THR A 320 -7.57 -13.97 17.27
C THR A 320 -7.60 -13.78 18.78
N ALA A 321 -6.46 -13.64 19.43
CA ALA A 321 -6.39 -13.40 20.87
C ALA A 321 -6.92 -12.01 21.29
N GLU A 322 -6.92 -11.05 20.37
CA GLU A 322 -7.37 -9.67 20.58
C GLU A 322 -8.86 -9.45 20.28
N LEU A 323 -9.59 -10.45 19.75
CA LEU A 323 -11.02 -10.34 19.41
C LEU A 323 -11.89 -9.74 20.51
N PRO A 324 -11.73 -10.11 21.81
CA PRO A 324 -12.56 -9.56 22.87
C PRO A 324 -12.48 -8.03 23.03
N ASP A 325 -11.35 -7.44 22.62
CA ASP A 325 -11.08 -6.01 22.73
C ASP A 325 -11.13 -5.31 21.35
N THR A 326 -11.68 -5.99 20.34
CA THR A 326 -11.81 -5.48 18.96
C THR A 326 -13.23 -4.98 18.71
N VAL A 327 -13.37 -3.96 17.85
CA VAL A 327 -14.64 -3.45 17.38
C VAL A 327 -14.72 -3.49 15.86
N LEU A 328 -15.94 -3.68 15.34
CA LEU A 328 -16.30 -3.62 13.94
C LEU A 328 -17.13 -2.36 13.69
N GLY A 329 -16.73 -1.53 12.75
CA GLY A 329 -17.49 -0.36 12.34
C GLY A 329 -17.71 -0.30 10.83
N PHE A 330 -18.85 0.22 10.38
CA PHE A 330 -19.11 0.47 8.97
C PHE A 330 -19.97 1.72 8.74
N SER A 331 -19.86 2.30 7.54
CA SER A 331 -20.70 3.38 7.05
C SER A 331 -21.17 3.05 5.63
N GLY A 332 -22.36 3.46 5.25
CA GLY A 332 -22.95 3.14 3.95
C GLY A 332 -23.79 1.86 3.98
N THR A 333 -23.60 0.98 2.97
CA THR A 333 -24.41 -0.24 2.80
C THR A 333 -23.68 -1.48 3.33
N THR A 334 -24.42 -2.54 3.61
CA THR A 334 -23.87 -3.85 4.02
C THR A 334 -23.36 -4.67 2.83
N GLU A 335 -23.62 -4.23 1.60
CA GLU A 335 -23.16 -4.91 0.38
C GLU A 335 -21.74 -4.49 -0.04
N VAL A 336 -21.21 -3.43 0.56
CA VAL A 336 -19.88 -2.88 0.28
C VAL A 336 -19.64 -2.72 -1.23
N ASN A 337 -20.62 -2.14 -1.94
CA ASN A 337 -20.61 -2.01 -3.40
C ASN A 337 -21.08 -0.64 -3.92
N THR A 338 -21.22 0.32 -3.02
CA THR A 338 -21.68 1.68 -3.32
C THR A 338 -20.61 2.70 -2.93
N GLU A 339 -20.53 3.79 -3.67
CA GLU A 339 -19.61 4.90 -3.33
C GLU A 339 -19.80 5.36 -1.88
N ASN A 340 -18.68 5.52 -1.17
CA ASN A 340 -18.55 5.84 0.25
C ASN A 340 -19.00 4.69 1.19
N ASP A 341 -19.18 3.47 0.70
CA ASP A 341 -19.18 2.31 1.58
C ASP A 341 -17.81 2.19 2.24
N TYR A 342 -17.82 2.02 3.56
CA TYR A 342 -16.62 1.98 4.38
C TYR A 342 -16.77 0.95 5.48
N VAL A 343 -15.73 0.16 5.71
CA VAL A 343 -15.65 -0.81 6.80
C VAL A 343 -14.32 -0.67 7.51
N ARG A 344 -14.31 -0.80 8.84
CA ARG A 344 -13.08 -0.88 9.63
C ARG A 344 -13.16 -1.92 10.73
N ILE A 345 -12.01 -2.53 11.02
CA ILE A 345 -11.80 -3.37 12.19
C ILE A 345 -10.72 -2.70 13.05
N HIS A 346 -11.06 -2.39 14.29
CA HIS A 346 -10.18 -1.69 15.22
C HIS A 346 -9.92 -2.54 16.46
N GLY A 347 -8.80 -3.26 16.45
CA GLY A 347 -8.29 -4.08 17.56
C GLY A 347 -7.33 -3.33 18.48
N PRO A 348 -6.74 -3.99 19.48
CA PRO A 348 -5.63 -3.46 20.26
C PRO A 348 -4.39 -3.15 19.43
N SER A 349 -4.06 -4.03 18.48
CA SER A 349 -2.97 -3.82 17.52
C SER A 349 -3.45 -3.72 16.08
N LEU A 350 -4.50 -4.44 15.70
CA LEU A 350 -5.05 -4.44 14.35
C LEU A 350 -5.78 -3.14 14.04
N TRP A 351 -5.42 -2.52 12.93
CA TRP A 351 -6.23 -1.52 12.23
C TRP A 351 -6.40 -1.96 10.78
N LEU A 352 -7.63 -2.11 10.34
CA LEU A 352 -7.96 -2.54 8.98
C LEU A 352 -9.09 -1.70 8.45
N GLU A 353 -8.92 -1.13 7.26
CA GLU A 353 -9.92 -0.30 6.58
C GLU A 353 -10.12 -0.76 5.15
N PHE A 354 -11.34 -0.65 4.70
CA PHE A 354 -11.75 -0.76 3.29
C PHE A 354 -12.74 0.36 2.97
N SER A 355 -12.50 1.10 1.89
CA SER A 355 -13.38 2.17 1.42
C SER A 355 -13.62 2.06 -0.08
N LEU A 356 -14.82 2.43 -0.54
CA LEU A 356 -15.14 2.53 -1.96
C LEU A 356 -15.28 3.99 -2.36
N GLN A 357 -14.46 4.42 -3.31
CA GLN A 357 -14.50 5.75 -3.89
C GLN A 357 -15.15 5.75 -5.27
N SER A 358 -15.44 6.95 -5.80
CA SER A 358 -15.75 7.13 -7.21
C SER A 358 -14.50 6.98 -8.05
N ASN A 359 -14.59 6.20 -9.11
CA ASN A 359 -13.55 6.09 -10.11
C ASN A 359 -13.40 7.42 -10.87
N LYS A 360 -12.27 8.11 -10.68
CA LYS A 360 -12.00 9.40 -11.33
C LYS A 360 -11.34 9.26 -12.70
N SER A 361 -10.62 8.18 -12.94
CA SER A 361 -9.85 7.98 -14.16
C SER A 361 -10.69 7.39 -15.30
N THR A 362 -11.66 6.53 -14.98
CA THR A 362 -12.56 5.92 -15.97
C THR A 362 -13.93 6.61 -16.05
N GLY A 363 -14.28 7.45 -15.07
CA GLY A 363 -15.59 8.08 -14.96
C GLY A 363 -16.71 7.13 -14.50
N GLU A 364 -16.39 5.90 -14.12
CA GLU A 364 -17.33 4.95 -13.53
C GLU A 364 -17.53 5.23 -12.04
N VAL A 365 -18.75 5.06 -11.53
CA VAL A 365 -19.11 5.40 -10.16
C VAL A 365 -18.99 4.17 -9.26
N GLY A 366 -18.37 4.33 -8.07
CA GLY A 366 -18.34 3.32 -7.02
C GLY A 366 -17.39 2.14 -7.25
N ASN A 367 -16.34 2.31 -8.08
CA ASN A 367 -15.47 1.23 -8.50
C ASN A 367 -13.99 1.53 -8.28
N HIS A 368 -13.66 2.14 -7.13
CA HIS A 368 -12.30 2.50 -6.77
C HIS A 368 -12.06 2.23 -5.27
N PRO A 369 -11.81 0.98 -4.88
CA PRO A 369 -11.49 0.66 -3.50
C PRO A 369 -10.10 1.13 -3.10
N HIS A 370 -10.00 1.61 -1.86
CA HIS A 370 -8.77 1.72 -1.09
C HIS A 370 -8.88 0.87 0.16
N SER A 371 -7.81 0.20 0.49
CA SER A 371 -7.73 -0.61 1.70
C SER A 371 -6.35 -0.54 2.33
N VAL A 372 -6.29 -0.57 3.65
CA VAL A 372 -5.04 -0.58 4.39
C VAL A 372 -5.12 -1.51 5.59
N TRP A 373 -4.10 -2.35 5.73
CA TRP A 373 -3.81 -3.09 6.94
C TRP A 373 -2.63 -2.45 7.66
N ARG A 374 -2.83 -2.18 8.96
CA ARG A 374 -1.80 -1.68 9.87
C ARG A 374 -1.77 -2.49 11.16
N ASP A 375 -0.58 -2.70 11.68
CA ASP A 375 -0.38 -3.18 13.03
C ASP A 375 0.22 -2.05 13.88
N GLN A 376 -0.61 -1.44 14.71
CA GLN A 376 -0.27 -0.24 15.51
C GLN A 376 0.95 -0.45 16.43
N THR A 377 1.36 -1.70 16.66
CA THR A 377 2.51 -2.05 17.47
C THR A 377 3.75 -2.36 16.67
N ASN A 378 3.60 -2.67 15.36
CA ASN A 378 4.66 -3.18 14.50
C ASN A 378 4.78 -2.46 13.15
N ASP A 379 4.01 -1.39 12.92
CA ASP A 379 4.17 -0.56 11.73
C ASP A 379 5.66 -0.17 11.57
N TYR A 380 6.17 -0.29 10.34
CA TYR A 380 7.58 -0.04 10.04
C TYR A 380 8.57 -0.79 10.98
N GLY A 381 8.18 -1.98 11.45
CA GLY A 381 8.98 -2.79 12.39
C GLY A 381 8.99 -2.29 13.85
N GLY A 382 7.98 -1.50 14.24
CA GLY A 382 7.85 -0.97 15.61
C GLY A 382 8.68 0.29 15.89
N ASN A 383 9.11 1.00 14.84
CA ASN A 383 10.01 2.16 14.99
C ASN A 383 9.29 3.52 14.93
N THR A 384 7.97 3.56 15.01
CA THR A 384 7.15 4.78 14.86
C THR A 384 6.95 5.59 16.15
N LYS A 385 7.58 5.20 17.26
CA LYS A 385 7.47 5.92 18.54
C LYS A 385 8.79 6.39 19.05
#